data_e9b70a15be93b1221a61244f0f4ec581
#
_entry.id   e9b70a15be93b1221a61244f0f4ec581
#
_cell.length_a   1.000
_cell.length_b   1.000
_cell.length_c   1.000
_cell.angle_alpha   90.00
_cell.angle_beta   90.00
_cell.angle_gamma   90.00
#
_symmetry.space_group_name_H-M   'P 1'
#
loop_
_entity.id
_entity.type
_entity.pdbx_description
1 polymer ?
#
loop_
_entity_poly.entity_id
_entity_poly.type
_entity_poly.pdbx_seq_one_letter_code
_entity_poly.pdbx_strand_id
1 'polypeptide(L)'
;MNLIPPDLQAAVLCEDVRTEISGQQTLIGVIGVIPAPVLPIGFFKLCLWSRWCGGVGEFHQTSLILGCDDDKPITQSEVKFKLPEMNSHVTNVHVFGGVQFPKHGIYTVEIKLDGEVKLRFPLPVIPVQQHPGPGTN
;
A
#
# COMPACT_ATOMS: atom_id res chain seq x y z
N MET A 1 -13.12 -20.30 10.71
CA MET A 1 -11.91 -21.07 11.01
C MET A 1 -10.97 -21.03 9.82
N ASN A 2 -9.70 -20.71 10.08
CA ASN A 2 -8.67 -20.68 9.04
C ASN A 2 -8.20 -22.11 8.80
N LEU A 3 -8.36 -22.60 7.59
CA LEU A 3 -7.95 -23.95 7.24
C LEU A 3 -6.56 -23.98 6.65
N ILE A 4 -6.30 -23.10 5.69
CA ILE A 4 -5.01 -23.02 5.00
C ILE A 4 -4.70 -21.54 4.80
N PRO A 5 -3.61 -21.02 5.39
CA PRO A 5 -3.24 -19.61 5.20
C PRO A 5 -2.89 -19.34 3.74
N PRO A 6 -3.35 -18.21 3.20
CA PRO A 6 -3.03 -17.86 1.81
C PRO A 6 -1.65 -17.24 1.68
N ASP A 7 -1.19 -17.18 0.43
CA ASP A 7 -0.02 -16.42 0.04
C ASP A 7 -0.42 -15.04 -0.44
N LEU A 8 0.40 -14.06 -0.14
CA LEU A 8 0.27 -12.74 -0.72
C LEU A 8 0.92 -12.78 -2.10
N GLN A 9 0.08 -12.78 -3.13
CA GLN A 9 0.54 -12.85 -4.50
C GLN A 9 1.25 -11.58 -4.93
N ALA A 10 0.69 -10.43 -4.57
CA ALA A 10 1.24 -9.13 -4.92
C ALA A 10 0.69 -8.04 -4.03
N ALA A 11 1.45 -6.96 -3.87
CA ALA A 11 1.01 -5.75 -3.21
C ALA A 11 1.67 -4.55 -3.87
N VAL A 12 0.88 -3.53 -4.17
CA VAL A 12 1.35 -2.34 -4.89
C VAL A 12 0.71 -1.10 -4.29
N LEU A 13 1.52 -0.12 -3.95
CA LEU A 13 1.06 1.19 -3.54
C LEU A 13 0.92 2.07 -4.78
N CYS A 14 -0.22 2.73 -4.92
CA CYS A 14 -0.51 3.56 -6.09
C CYS A 14 -1.44 4.71 -5.73
N GLU A 15 -1.62 5.63 -6.67
CA GLU A 15 -2.49 6.78 -6.46
C GLU A 15 -3.96 6.43 -6.59
N ASP A 16 -4.28 5.51 -7.49
CA ASP A 16 -5.66 5.11 -7.74
C ASP A 16 -5.75 3.70 -8.32
N VAL A 17 -6.89 3.07 -8.11
CA VAL A 17 -7.22 1.77 -8.69
C VAL A 17 -8.53 1.91 -9.43
N ARG A 18 -8.52 1.55 -10.70
CA ARG A 18 -9.69 1.63 -11.56
C ARG A 18 -10.15 0.23 -11.92
N THR A 19 -11.44 -0.03 -11.84
CA THR A 19 -12.02 -1.29 -12.32
C THR A 19 -12.63 -1.06 -13.69
N GLU A 20 -12.13 -1.80 -14.69
CA GLU A 20 -12.60 -1.69 -16.06
C GLU A 20 -13.94 -2.44 -16.23
N ILE A 21 -14.62 -2.20 -17.35
CA ILE A 21 -15.90 -2.84 -17.64
C ILE A 21 -15.75 -4.37 -17.67
N SER A 22 -14.59 -4.85 -18.11
CA SER A 22 -14.27 -6.28 -18.14
C SER A 22 -14.12 -6.92 -16.76
N GLY A 23 -14.06 -6.11 -15.68
CA GLY A 23 -13.76 -6.55 -14.33
C GLY A 23 -12.27 -6.53 -13.99
N GLN A 24 -11.41 -6.30 -14.97
CA GLN A 24 -9.97 -6.14 -14.73
C GLN A 24 -9.68 -4.82 -14.06
N GLN A 25 -8.63 -4.81 -13.25
CA GLN A 25 -8.22 -3.59 -12.55
C GLN A 25 -6.98 -2.99 -13.19
N THR A 26 -6.96 -1.66 -13.18
CA THR A 26 -5.83 -0.87 -13.65
C THR A 26 -5.29 -0.06 -12.49
N LEU A 27 -3.99 -0.18 -12.23
CA LEU A 27 -3.32 0.60 -11.20
C LEU A 27 -2.74 1.87 -11.82
N ILE A 28 -3.05 3.01 -11.24
CA ILE A 28 -2.63 4.30 -11.77
C ILE A 28 -1.68 4.94 -10.79
N GLY A 29 -0.52 5.39 -11.30
CA GLY A 29 0.47 6.07 -10.48
C GLY A 29 1.10 5.18 -9.43
N VAL A 30 1.76 4.11 -9.85
CA VAL A 30 2.46 3.20 -8.93
C VAL A 30 3.59 3.97 -8.24
N ILE A 31 3.62 3.88 -6.90
CA ILE A 31 4.51 4.69 -6.08
C ILE A 31 5.59 3.81 -5.47
N GLY A 32 6.84 4.14 -5.77
CA GLY A 32 7.99 3.51 -5.13
C GLY A 32 8.74 4.49 -4.22
N VAL A 33 8.70 5.78 -4.57
CA VAL A 33 9.34 6.84 -3.82
C VAL A 33 8.46 8.09 -3.91
N ILE A 34 8.47 8.90 -2.85
CA ILE A 34 7.71 10.14 -2.82
C ILE A 34 8.67 11.32 -2.81
N PRO A 35 8.81 12.05 -3.93
CA PRO A 35 9.57 13.30 -3.93
C PRO A 35 8.76 14.39 -3.22
N ALA A 36 9.39 15.05 -2.24
CA ALA A 36 8.73 16.06 -1.41
C ALA A 36 9.56 17.32 -1.37
N PRO A 37 9.29 18.28 -2.26
CA PRO A 37 10.01 19.57 -2.24
C PRO A 37 9.64 20.41 -1.01
N VAL A 38 8.47 20.22 -0.48
CA VAL A 38 7.96 20.94 0.69
C VAL A 38 7.35 19.95 1.67
N LEU A 39 7.52 20.15 2.96
CA LEU A 39 6.95 19.33 4.02
C LEU A 39 5.92 20.10 4.84
N PRO A 40 4.88 19.48 5.37
CA PRO A 40 4.53 18.09 5.11
C PRO A 40 4.02 17.89 3.69
N ILE A 41 4.23 16.70 3.13
CA ILE A 41 3.59 16.34 1.88
C ILE A 41 2.37 15.50 2.17
N GLY A 42 1.24 15.87 1.57
CA GLY A 42 -0.02 15.21 1.79
C GLY A 42 -0.57 14.57 0.53
N PHE A 43 -1.31 13.48 0.73
CA PHE A 43 -2.05 12.83 -0.33
C PHE A 43 -3.52 12.79 0.05
N PHE A 44 -4.36 13.27 -0.82
CA PHE A 44 -5.80 13.16 -0.63
C PHE A 44 -6.21 11.69 -0.56
N LYS A 45 -5.57 10.85 -1.38
CA LYS A 45 -5.84 9.42 -1.45
C LYS A 45 -4.59 8.67 -1.87
N LEU A 46 -4.30 7.59 -1.15
CA LEU A 46 -3.35 6.55 -1.55
C LEU A 46 -4.06 5.22 -1.52
N CYS A 47 -3.75 4.34 -2.45
CA CYS A 47 -4.33 3.02 -2.53
C CYS A 47 -3.25 1.96 -2.38
N LEU A 48 -3.53 0.95 -1.56
CA LEU A 48 -2.71 -0.25 -1.49
C LEU A 48 -3.53 -1.40 -2.09
N TRP A 49 -3.13 -1.82 -3.28
CA TRP A 49 -3.72 -2.95 -3.98
C TRP A 49 -3.00 -4.21 -3.55
N SER A 50 -3.75 -5.24 -3.12
CA SER A 50 -3.16 -6.49 -2.68
C SER A 50 -4.05 -7.65 -3.13
N ARG A 51 -3.41 -8.79 -3.41
CA ARG A 51 -4.12 -10.00 -3.85
C ARG A 51 -3.59 -11.21 -3.12
N TRP A 52 -4.52 -12.00 -2.60
CA TRP A 52 -4.27 -13.24 -1.90
C TRP A 52 -4.78 -14.43 -2.68
N CYS A 53 -4.09 -15.55 -2.58
CA CYS A 53 -4.49 -16.81 -3.23
C CYS A 53 -3.83 -17.99 -2.52
N GLY A 54 -4.24 -19.19 -2.90
CA GLY A 54 -3.62 -20.41 -2.40
C GLY A 54 -3.97 -20.75 -0.96
N GLY A 55 -5.10 -20.27 -0.47
CA GLY A 55 -5.55 -20.57 0.87
C GLY A 55 -7.04 -20.84 0.91
N VAL A 56 -7.51 -21.29 2.09
CA VAL A 56 -8.92 -21.58 2.34
C VAL A 56 -9.27 -21.13 3.74
N GLY A 57 -10.33 -20.33 3.88
CA GLY A 57 -10.81 -19.88 5.18
C GLY A 57 -11.18 -18.41 5.19
N GLU A 58 -11.36 -17.90 6.39
CA GLU A 58 -11.64 -16.50 6.65
C GLU A 58 -10.42 -15.85 7.29
N PHE A 59 -10.07 -14.66 6.81
CA PHE A 59 -8.84 -13.98 7.19
C PHE A 59 -9.07 -12.49 7.40
N HIS A 60 -8.13 -11.89 8.10
CA HIS A 60 -8.16 -10.45 8.39
C HIS A 60 -6.84 -9.83 7.94
N GLN A 61 -6.93 -8.88 7.00
CA GLN A 61 -5.77 -8.14 6.54
C GLN A 61 -5.74 -6.77 7.20
N THR A 62 -4.57 -6.42 7.73
CA THR A 62 -4.27 -5.08 8.22
C THR A 62 -3.15 -4.50 7.40
N SER A 63 -3.35 -3.30 6.86
CA SER A 63 -2.35 -2.60 6.08
C SER A 63 -2.03 -1.27 6.74
N LEU A 64 -0.74 -0.97 6.88
CA LEU A 64 -0.26 0.19 7.60
C LEU A 64 0.85 0.88 6.82
N ILE A 65 0.97 2.19 7.04
CA ILE A 65 2.19 2.92 6.71
C ILE A 65 2.77 3.39 8.04
N LEU A 66 3.99 2.94 8.33
CA LEU A 66 4.66 3.25 9.59
C LEU A 66 5.54 4.48 9.41
N GLY A 67 5.66 5.28 10.47
CA GLY A 67 6.50 6.47 10.49
C GLY A 67 7.98 6.15 10.29
N CYS A 68 8.74 7.13 9.84
CA CYS A 68 10.15 6.93 9.53
C CYS A 68 11.05 6.91 10.77
N ASP A 69 10.57 7.42 11.91
CA ASP A 69 11.39 7.52 13.13
C ASP A 69 11.00 6.52 14.22
N ASP A 70 9.75 6.12 14.29
CA ASP A 70 9.20 5.50 15.49
C ASP A 70 8.36 4.25 15.25
N ASP A 71 8.24 3.77 14.06
CA ASP A 71 7.41 2.61 13.70
C ASP A 71 5.95 2.73 14.13
N LYS A 72 5.48 3.93 14.41
CA LYS A 72 4.07 4.16 14.69
C LYS A 72 3.29 4.36 13.41
N PRO A 73 2.08 3.80 13.31
CA PRO A 73 1.29 3.98 12.09
C PRO A 73 0.92 5.45 11.88
N ILE A 74 1.16 5.96 10.68
CA ILE A 74 0.61 7.24 10.26
C ILE A 74 -0.74 7.05 9.60
N THR A 75 -1.02 5.86 9.12
CA THR A 75 -2.33 5.45 8.61
C THR A 75 -2.45 3.95 8.65
N GLN A 76 -3.67 3.45 8.72
CA GLN A 76 -3.93 2.01 8.65
C GLN A 76 -5.35 1.75 8.13
N SER A 77 -5.53 0.55 7.59
CA SER A 77 -6.81 0.08 7.10
C SER A 77 -6.91 -1.42 7.32
N GLU A 78 -8.12 -1.90 7.54
CA GLU A 78 -8.37 -3.31 7.82
C GLU A 78 -9.52 -3.82 6.97
N VAL A 79 -9.45 -5.10 6.61
CA VAL A 79 -10.54 -5.76 5.90
C VAL A 79 -10.56 -7.24 6.27
N LYS A 80 -11.78 -7.77 6.41
CA LYS A 80 -11.99 -9.22 6.51
C LYS A 80 -12.33 -9.75 5.14
N PHE A 81 -11.78 -10.92 4.81
CA PHE A 81 -12.02 -11.53 3.52
C PHE A 81 -12.07 -13.06 3.65
N LYS A 82 -12.60 -13.69 2.62
CA LYS A 82 -12.80 -15.13 2.60
C LYS A 82 -12.28 -15.72 1.31
N LEU A 83 -11.57 -16.83 1.44
CA LEU A 83 -11.15 -17.66 0.31
C LEU A 83 -11.91 -18.98 0.41
N PRO A 84 -12.91 -19.20 -0.43
CA PRO A 84 -13.74 -20.41 -0.34
C PRO A 84 -13.04 -21.68 -0.80
N GLU A 85 -12.07 -21.58 -1.69
CA GLU A 85 -11.34 -22.74 -2.21
C GLU A 85 -9.93 -22.36 -2.66
N MET A 86 -9.08 -23.35 -2.86
CA MET A 86 -7.66 -23.16 -3.17
C MET A 86 -7.41 -22.39 -4.46
N ASN A 87 -8.32 -22.46 -5.42
CA ASN A 87 -8.18 -21.75 -6.70
C ASN A 87 -8.75 -20.33 -6.67
N SER A 88 -9.26 -19.90 -5.52
CA SER A 88 -9.82 -18.56 -5.38
C SER A 88 -8.73 -17.52 -5.23
N HIS A 89 -9.05 -16.33 -5.71
CA HIS A 89 -8.25 -15.13 -5.48
C HIS A 89 -9.13 -14.09 -4.80
N VAL A 90 -8.55 -13.32 -3.91
CA VAL A 90 -9.22 -12.14 -3.35
C VAL A 90 -8.30 -10.95 -3.50
N THR A 91 -8.83 -9.89 -4.07
CA THR A 91 -8.14 -8.62 -4.19
C THR A 91 -8.73 -7.63 -3.21
N ASN A 92 -7.88 -7.08 -2.37
CA ASN A 92 -8.25 -6.04 -1.42
C ASN A 92 -7.59 -4.73 -1.83
N VAL A 93 -8.39 -3.68 -1.93
CA VAL A 93 -7.88 -2.34 -2.19
C VAL A 93 -8.13 -1.51 -0.93
N HIS A 94 -7.06 -1.17 -0.22
CA HIS A 94 -7.15 -0.29 0.93
C HIS A 94 -6.94 1.14 0.48
N VAL A 95 -7.89 2.00 0.82
CA VAL A 95 -7.81 3.42 0.50
C VAL A 95 -7.43 4.18 1.77
N PHE A 96 -6.27 4.82 1.72
CA PHE A 96 -5.82 5.69 2.80
C PHE A 96 -6.16 7.13 2.41
N GLY A 97 -7.07 7.75 3.15
CA GLY A 97 -7.49 9.12 2.89
C GLY A 97 -6.74 10.12 3.76
N GLY A 98 -6.35 11.24 3.15
CA GLY A 98 -5.75 12.33 3.91
C GLY A 98 -4.43 12.00 4.59
N VAL A 99 -3.58 11.25 3.92
CA VAL A 99 -2.29 10.83 4.49
C VAL A 99 -1.29 11.95 4.39
N GLN A 100 -0.57 12.22 5.48
CA GLN A 100 0.49 13.23 5.51
C GLN A 100 1.80 12.63 5.97
N PHE A 101 2.86 12.98 5.25
CA PHE A 101 4.23 12.61 5.59
C PHE A 101 4.94 13.85 6.10
N PRO A 102 5.18 13.94 7.43
CA PRO A 102 5.71 15.18 8.01
C PRO A 102 7.18 15.42 7.76
N LYS A 103 7.95 14.39 7.47
CA LYS A 103 9.42 14.47 7.35
C LYS A 103 9.92 13.71 6.14
N HIS A 104 11.10 14.07 5.68
CA HIS A 104 11.90 13.20 4.81
C HIS A 104 12.39 12.00 5.62
N GLY A 105 12.46 10.85 4.99
CA GLY A 105 12.91 9.64 5.64
C GLY A 105 12.34 8.41 4.97
N ILE A 106 12.66 7.24 5.49
CA ILE A 106 12.17 5.99 4.95
C ILE A 106 11.01 5.50 5.82
N TYR A 107 9.82 5.56 5.26
CA TYR A 107 8.62 5.00 5.85
C TYR A 107 8.51 3.54 5.46
N THR A 108 7.65 2.79 6.12
CA THR A 108 7.47 1.36 5.83
C THR A 108 6.00 1.08 5.57
N VAL A 109 5.72 0.45 4.43
CA VAL A 109 4.41 -0.13 4.17
C VAL A 109 4.42 -1.56 4.71
N GLU A 110 3.41 -1.91 5.51
CA GLU A 110 3.34 -3.20 6.16
C GLU A 110 1.99 -3.84 5.95
N ILE A 111 1.99 -5.13 5.61
CA ILE A 111 0.78 -5.92 5.46
C ILE A 111 0.83 -7.08 6.44
N LYS A 112 -0.22 -7.19 7.24
CA LYS A 112 -0.40 -8.29 8.20
C LYS A 112 -1.59 -9.16 7.79
N LEU A 113 -1.47 -10.43 8.05
CA LEU A 113 -2.57 -11.38 7.93
C LEU A 113 -2.80 -11.98 9.31
N ASP A 114 -4.00 -11.80 9.86
CA ASP A 114 -4.35 -12.28 11.21
C ASP A 114 -3.31 -11.88 12.26
N GLY A 115 -2.82 -10.64 12.16
CA GLY A 115 -1.84 -10.09 13.09
C GLY A 115 -0.38 -10.44 12.79
N GLU A 116 -0.11 -11.30 11.81
CA GLU A 116 1.23 -11.70 11.44
C GLU A 116 1.72 -10.92 10.23
N VAL A 117 2.92 -10.36 10.31
CA VAL A 117 3.52 -9.61 9.21
C VAL A 117 3.81 -10.54 8.04
N LYS A 118 3.29 -10.20 6.86
CA LYS A 118 3.51 -10.96 5.64
C LYS A 118 4.40 -10.21 4.65
N LEU A 119 4.40 -8.89 4.69
CA LEU A 119 5.20 -8.09 3.78
C LEU A 119 5.51 -6.75 4.40
N ARG A 120 6.74 -6.31 4.23
CA ARG A 120 7.17 -4.95 4.51
C ARG A 120 7.98 -4.47 3.32
N PHE A 121 7.77 -3.23 2.93
CA PHE A 121 8.63 -2.62 1.94
C PHE A 121 8.82 -1.13 2.24
N PRO A 122 9.96 -0.59 1.83
CA PRO A 122 10.26 0.81 2.13
C PRO A 122 9.46 1.77 1.25
N LEU A 123 9.15 2.92 1.82
CA LEU A 123 8.55 4.03 1.12
C LEU A 123 9.37 5.28 1.44
N PRO A 124 10.41 5.55 0.67
CA PRO A 124 11.22 6.74 0.89
C PRO A 124 10.48 8.01 0.53
N VAL A 125 10.53 9.00 1.42
CA VAL A 125 10.09 10.37 1.17
C VAL A 125 11.36 11.22 1.12
N ILE A 126 11.67 11.75 -0.06
CA ILE A 126 12.97 12.34 -0.33
C ILE A 126 12.86 13.83 -0.68
N PRO A 127 13.90 14.63 -0.37
CA PRO A 127 13.95 15.99 -0.88
C PRO A 127 14.15 15.99 -2.38
N VAL A 128 13.63 17.02 -3.01
CA VAL A 128 13.80 17.23 -4.44
C VAL A 128 14.74 18.41 -4.62
N GLN A 129 15.85 18.15 -5.30
CA GLN A 129 16.72 19.24 -5.71
C GLN A 129 16.06 20.01 -6.84
N GLN A 130 16.00 21.33 -6.69
CA GLN A 130 15.58 22.17 -7.78
C GLN A 130 16.75 22.32 -8.74
N HIS A 131 16.61 21.73 -9.89
CA HIS A 131 17.56 21.97 -10.96
C HIS A 131 17.24 23.28 -11.66
N PRO A 132 18.25 23.99 -12.16
CA PRO A 132 17.97 25.06 -13.10
C PRO A 132 17.09 24.55 -14.24
N GLY A 133 16.19 25.37 -14.72
CA GLY A 133 15.34 24.98 -15.82
C GLY A 133 16.12 24.59 -17.06
N PRO A 134 15.49 23.87 -18.00
CA PRO A 134 16.20 23.40 -19.17
C PRO A 134 16.89 24.52 -19.98
N GLY A 135 16.31 25.70 -19.96
CA GLY A 135 16.90 26.84 -20.64
C GLY A 135 18.12 27.43 -19.96
N THR A 136 18.46 26.97 -18.79
CA THR A 136 19.61 27.47 -18.03
C THR A 136 20.78 26.52 -18.05
N ASN A 137 20.62 25.45 -18.70
CA ASN A 137 21.67 24.44 -18.81
C ASN A 137 22.65 24.79 -19.90
#